data_ad703f7517b342056cc7752b6a0cdf20
#
_entry.id   ad703f7517b342056cc7752b6a0cdf20
#
_cell.length_a   1.000
_cell.length_b   1.000
_cell.length_c   1.000
_cell.angle_alpha   90.00
_cell.angle_beta   90.00
_cell.angle_gamma   90.00
#
_symmetry.space_group_name_H-M   'P 1'
#
loop_
_entity.id
_entity.type
_entity.pdbx_description
1 polymer ?
#
loop_
_entity_poly.entity_id
_entity_poly.type
_entity_poly.pdbx_seq_one_letter_code
_entity_poly.pdbx_strand_id
1 'polypeptide(L)'
;MGKALKGKEKKDPVADYESAFYRLPTGAPGLPILAIKAAAVTACTSLGKEISKVAARQFFHILPDRVGGDLTEVYFPADCPPRMREDMVRVGMGTADIRFRPEFARWGIKVQLQFNRPQ
;
A
#
# COMPACT_ATOMS: atom_id res chain seq x y z
N MET A 1 -31.43 22.28 -19.79
CA MET A 1 -29.99 22.31 -19.91
C MET A 1 -29.43 20.97 -19.62
N GLY A 2 -28.95 20.34 -20.60
CA GLY A 2 -28.27 19.09 -20.46
C GLY A 2 -27.14 19.21 -19.43
N LYS A 3 -27.11 18.28 -18.51
CA LYS A 3 -25.91 18.08 -17.75
C LYS A 3 -24.76 18.15 -18.71
N ALA A 4 -23.93 19.17 -18.55
CA ALA A 4 -22.64 19.16 -19.22
C ALA A 4 -22.16 17.72 -19.09
N LEU A 5 -22.02 17.05 -20.20
CA LEU A 5 -21.30 15.82 -20.27
C LEU A 5 -20.08 16.06 -19.41
N LYS A 6 -20.01 15.39 -18.28
CA LYS A 6 -18.78 15.36 -17.51
C LYS A 6 -17.75 14.77 -18.43
N GLY A 7 -17.25 15.63 -19.32
CA GLY A 7 -16.03 15.35 -19.99
C GLY A 7 -15.04 14.93 -18.92
N LYS A 8 -14.20 14.00 -19.24
CA LYS A 8 -13.11 13.60 -18.36
C LYS A 8 -12.57 14.87 -17.71
N GLU A 9 -12.79 15.00 -16.43
CA GLU A 9 -12.18 16.06 -15.66
C GLU A 9 -10.69 16.08 -16.01
N LYS A 10 -10.18 17.27 -16.28
CA LYS A 10 -8.78 17.44 -16.58
C LYS A 10 -7.97 16.86 -15.44
N LYS A 11 -7.14 15.87 -15.72
CA LYS A 11 -6.27 15.26 -14.71
C LYS A 11 -5.40 16.34 -14.08
N ASP A 12 -5.38 16.34 -12.74
CA ASP A 12 -4.47 17.16 -11.98
C ASP A 12 -3.39 16.22 -11.39
N PRO A 13 -2.20 16.14 -12.00
CA PRO A 13 -1.17 15.23 -11.54
C PRO A 13 -0.77 15.42 -10.08
N VAL A 14 -0.68 16.67 -9.63
CA VAL A 14 -0.27 16.98 -8.26
C VAL A 14 -1.34 16.55 -7.27
N ALA A 15 -2.61 16.84 -7.55
CA ALA A 15 -3.70 16.43 -6.68
C ALA A 15 -3.82 14.90 -6.63
N ASP A 16 -3.68 14.21 -7.75
CA ASP A 16 -3.70 12.75 -7.81
C ASP A 16 -2.54 12.16 -7.01
N TYR A 17 -1.35 12.71 -7.16
CA TYR A 17 -0.16 12.29 -6.42
C TYR A 17 -0.37 12.43 -4.91
N GLU A 18 -0.83 13.58 -4.46
CA GLU A 18 -1.06 13.84 -3.04
C GLU A 18 -2.13 12.93 -2.45
N SER A 19 -3.20 12.67 -3.19
CA SER A 19 -4.30 11.84 -2.73
C SER A 19 -3.96 10.34 -2.74
N ALA A 20 -2.91 9.94 -3.43
CA ALA A 20 -2.49 8.54 -3.49
C ALA A 20 -1.70 8.07 -2.27
N PHE A 21 -1.25 9.00 -1.43
CA PHE A 21 -0.58 8.63 -0.19
C PHE A 21 -1.58 8.08 0.84
N TYR A 22 -1.20 7.01 1.51
CA TYR A 22 -1.77 6.70 2.80
C TYR A 22 -1.04 7.56 3.83
N ARG A 23 -1.78 8.28 4.65
CA ARG A 23 -1.17 9.17 5.65
C ARG A 23 -1.63 8.85 7.05
N LEU A 24 -0.68 8.83 7.97
CA LEU A 24 -0.95 8.74 9.40
C LEU A 24 -1.58 10.07 9.89
N PRO A 25 -2.19 10.07 11.09
CA PRO A 25 -2.71 11.33 11.67
C PRO A 25 -1.66 12.42 11.79
N THR A 26 -0.38 12.06 11.87
CA THR A 26 0.74 13.00 11.91
C THR A 26 1.05 13.64 10.56
N GLY A 27 0.45 13.14 9.47
CA GLY A 27 0.74 13.56 8.10
C GLY A 27 1.85 12.74 7.42
N ALA A 28 2.54 11.89 8.15
CA ALA A 28 3.61 11.05 7.61
C ALA A 28 3.03 9.99 6.65
N PRO A 29 3.80 9.60 5.61
CA PRO A 29 3.38 8.51 4.73
C PRO A 29 3.24 7.20 5.49
N GLY A 30 2.26 6.38 5.11
CA GLY A 30 2.02 5.10 5.74
C GLY A 30 1.81 3.98 4.73
N LEU A 31 1.88 2.75 5.24
CA LEU A 31 1.58 1.54 4.48
C LEU A 31 0.56 0.73 5.27
N PRO A 32 -0.52 0.23 4.62
CA PRO A 32 -1.48 -0.60 5.34
C PRO A 32 -0.84 -1.88 5.86
N ILE A 33 -1.04 -2.16 7.14
CA ILE A 33 -0.50 -3.35 7.80
C ILE A 33 -1.05 -4.62 7.14
N LEU A 34 -2.31 -4.60 6.73
CA LEU A 34 -2.94 -5.72 6.03
C LEU A 34 -2.21 -6.09 4.74
N ALA A 35 -1.63 -5.12 4.05
CA ALA A 35 -0.88 -5.38 2.82
C ALA A 35 0.37 -6.22 3.11
N ILE A 36 1.04 -5.96 4.23
CA ILE A 36 2.24 -6.70 4.64
C ILE A 36 1.88 -8.15 4.94
N LYS A 37 0.83 -8.35 5.73
CA LYS A 37 0.37 -9.71 6.07
C LYS A 37 -0.10 -10.46 4.82
N ALA A 38 -0.86 -9.81 3.96
CA ALA A 38 -1.34 -10.41 2.72
C ALA A 38 -0.20 -10.83 1.81
N ALA A 39 0.85 -10.01 1.71
CA ALA A 39 2.03 -10.34 0.92
C ALA A 39 2.73 -11.58 1.45
N ALA A 40 2.91 -11.68 2.77
CA ALA A 40 3.53 -12.82 3.41
C ALA A 40 2.70 -14.10 3.22
N VAL A 41 1.39 -14.01 3.38
CA VAL A 41 0.49 -15.15 3.18
C VAL A 41 0.52 -15.62 1.72
N THR A 42 0.50 -14.69 0.78
CA THR A 42 0.57 -15.01 -0.65
C THR A 42 1.92 -15.64 -1.01
N ALA A 43 3.01 -15.21 -0.37
CA ALA A 43 4.33 -15.78 -0.60
C ALA A 43 4.40 -17.27 -0.26
N CYS A 44 3.52 -17.76 0.60
CA CYS A 44 3.45 -19.19 0.93
C CYS A 44 3.15 -20.08 -0.27
N THR A 45 2.55 -19.53 -1.32
CA THR A 45 2.34 -20.30 -2.57
C THR A 45 3.65 -20.74 -3.21
N SER A 46 4.73 -19.96 -3.00
CA SER A 46 6.05 -20.31 -3.52
C SER A 46 6.72 -21.44 -2.76
N LEU A 47 6.23 -21.75 -1.55
CA LEU A 47 6.72 -22.85 -0.72
C LEU A 47 5.99 -24.17 -0.98
N GLY A 48 5.03 -24.17 -1.90
CA GLY A 48 4.27 -25.35 -2.26
C GLY A 48 3.38 -25.84 -1.12
N LYS A 49 3.57 -27.10 -0.70
CA LYS A 49 2.73 -27.73 0.32
C LYS A 49 3.27 -27.58 1.74
N GLU A 50 4.44 -26.96 1.93
CA GLU A 50 5.06 -26.88 3.25
C GLU A 50 4.23 -26.05 4.21
N ILE A 51 3.69 -24.92 3.74
CA ILE A 51 2.84 -24.04 4.55
C ILE A 51 1.62 -23.66 3.73
N SER A 52 0.43 -24.00 4.23
CA SER A 52 -0.81 -23.57 3.59
C SER A 52 -1.09 -22.10 3.89
N LYS A 53 -1.83 -21.44 3.01
CA LYS A 53 -2.27 -20.05 3.23
C LYS A 53 -3.13 -19.94 4.47
N VAL A 54 -3.97 -20.93 4.76
CA VAL A 54 -4.84 -20.93 5.94
C VAL A 54 -3.99 -20.98 7.21
N ALA A 55 -3.00 -21.88 7.26
CA ALA A 55 -2.08 -21.98 8.39
C ALA A 55 -1.29 -20.68 8.57
N ALA A 56 -0.80 -20.10 7.49
CA ALA A 56 -0.04 -18.85 7.53
C ALA A 56 -0.87 -17.70 8.10
N ARG A 57 -2.14 -17.59 7.74
CA ARG A 57 -3.03 -16.57 8.28
C ARG A 57 -3.21 -16.67 9.79
N GLN A 58 -3.14 -17.87 10.32
CA GLN A 58 -3.32 -18.15 11.75
C GLN A 58 -2.02 -18.12 12.54
N PHE A 59 -0.90 -18.30 11.85
CA PHE A 59 0.41 -18.46 12.49
C PHE A 59 0.97 -17.17 13.06
N PHE A 60 0.77 -16.05 12.37
CA PHE A 60 1.33 -14.78 12.80
C PHE A 60 0.34 -13.64 12.56
N HIS A 61 0.52 -12.59 13.35
CA HIS A 61 -0.26 -11.36 13.27
C HIS A 61 0.68 -10.17 13.33
N ILE A 62 0.37 -9.14 12.56
CA ILE A 62 1.05 -7.87 12.65
C ILE A 62 0.18 -6.96 13.50
N LEU A 63 0.75 -6.45 14.60
CA LEU A 63 0.01 -5.65 15.56
C LEU A 63 -0.18 -4.23 15.03
N PRO A 64 -1.33 -3.59 15.34
CA PRO A 64 -1.55 -2.19 14.98
C PRO A 64 -0.50 -1.28 15.57
N ASP A 65 -0.14 -0.22 14.84
CA ASP A 65 0.73 0.82 15.33
C ASP A 65 -0.03 1.69 16.34
N ARG A 66 0.65 2.13 17.39
CA ARG A 66 0.06 3.01 18.41
C ARG A 66 -0.45 4.32 17.85
N VAL A 67 0.24 4.85 16.85
CA VAL A 67 -0.07 6.15 16.24
C VAL A 67 -0.92 5.97 14.98
N GLY A 68 -0.51 5.05 14.12
CA GLY A 68 -1.11 4.87 12.81
C GLY A 68 -2.30 3.92 12.75
N GLY A 69 -2.57 3.14 13.81
CA GLY A 69 -3.62 2.13 13.78
C GLY A 69 -3.37 1.09 12.70
N ASP A 70 -4.15 1.14 11.63
CA ASP A 70 -4.05 0.20 10.50
C ASP A 70 -2.88 0.50 9.56
N LEU A 71 -2.19 1.61 9.75
CA LEU A 71 -1.05 2.04 8.96
C LEU A 71 0.23 1.99 9.78
N THR A 72 1.33 1.55 9.16
CA THR A 72 2.66 1.74 9.73
C THR A 72 3.36 2.86 8.97
N GLU A 73 4.19 3.64 9.67
CA GLU A 73 4.89 4.76 9.05
C GLU A 73 5.95 4.25 8.07
N VAL A 74 6.02 4.90 6.91
CA VAL A 74 7.09 4.66 5.93
C VAL A 74 8.18 5.68 6.16
N TYR A 75 9.38 5.21 6.45
CA TYR A 75 10.57 6.04 6.66
C TYR A 75 11.37 6.11 5.37
N PHE A 76 11.93 7.28 5.10
CA PHE A 76 12.80 7.48 3.94
C PHE A 76 13.88 8.50 4.28
N PRO A 77 15.05 8.42 3.61
CA PRO A 77 16.12 9.39 3.85
C PRO A 77 15.73 10.79 3.37
N ALA A 78 16.23 11.81 4.05
CA ALA A 78 15.95 13.21 3.69
C ALA A 78 16.45 13.55 2.28
N ASP A 79 17.51 12.89 1.83
CA ASP A 79 18.07 13.08 0.48
C ASP A 79 17.39 12.23 -0.61
N CYS A 80 16.42 11.42 -0.22
CA CYS A 80 15.68 10.56 -1.16
C CYS A 80 14.19 10.54 -0.81
N PRO A 81 13.49 11.69 -0.92
CA PRO A 81 12.06 11.74 -0.64
C PRO A 81 11.26 11.00 -1.71
N PRO A 82 9.99 10.67 -1.44
CA PRO A 82 9.13 10.07 -2.46
C PRO A 82 8.97 11.04 -3.64
N ARG A 83 8.84 10.47 -4.81
CA ARG A 83 8.68 11.23 -6.05
C ARG A 83 7.45 10.76 -6.81
N MET A 84 6.93 11.64 -7.66
CA MET A 84 5.78 11.31 -8.49
C MET A 84 6.16 10.29 -9.54
N ARG A 85 5.34 9.25 -9.64
CA ARG A 85 5.43 8.23 -10.69
C ARG A 85 4.16 8.24 -11.50
N GLU A 86 4.31 8.24 -12.82
CA GLU A 86 3.20 8.16 -13.76
C GLU A 86 3.07 6.72 -14.24
N ASP A 87 1.90 6.12 -14.03
CA ASP A 87 1.65 4.74 -14.42
C ASP A 87 0.38 4.65 -15.26
N MET A 88 0.46 3.90 -16.35
CA MET A 88 -0.74 3.52 -17.08
C MET A 88 -1.29 2.24 -16.48
N VAL A 89 -2.54 2.30 -16.03
CA VAL A 89 -3.20 1.17 -15.39
C VAL A 89 -4.47 0.79 -16.16
N ARG A 90 -4.84 -0.48 -16.10
CA ARG A 90 -6.08 -0.95 -16.70
C ARG A 90 -7.17 -0.89 -15.64
N VAL A 91 -8.23 -0.11 -15.90
CA VAL A 91 -9.35 0.09 -14.96
C VAL A 91 -10.62 -0.65 -15.40
N GLY A 92 -10.54 -1.50 -16.40
CA GLY A 92 -11.64 -2.29 -16.91
C GLY A 92 -11.27 -2.94 -18.23
N MET A 93 -12.17 -3.71 -18.79
CA MET A 93 -11.90 -4.38 -20.08
C MET A 93 -11.70 -3.32 -21.17
N GLY A 94 -10.49 -3.26 -21.70
CA GLY A 94 -10.15 -2.35 -22.79
C GLY A 94 -9.96 -0.89 -22.41
N THR A 95 -10.06 -0.53 -21.12
CA THR A 95 -9.94 0.86 -20.65
C THR A 95 -8.63 1.04 -19.90
N ALA A 96 -7.83 2.02 -20.33
CA ALA A 96 -6.62 2.40 -19.63
C ALA A 96 -6.78 3.79 -19.01
N ASP A 97 -6.13 4.01 -17.88
CA ASP A 97 -6.11 5.29 -17.19
C ASP A 97 -4.69 5.60 -16.74
N ILE A 98 -4.36 6.87 -16.61
CA ILE A 98 -3.07 7.32 -16.11
C ILE A 98 -3.23 7.63 -14.63
N ARG A 99 -2.35 7.04 -13.79
CA ARG A 99 -2.33 7.26 -12.35
C ARG A 99 -1.01 7.90 -11.94
N PHE A 100 -1.11 8.90 -11.08
CA PHE A 100 0.06 9.56 -10.49
C PHE A 100 0.14 9.11 -9.05
N ARG A 101 1.25 8.43 -8.71
CA ARG A 101 1.42 7.79 -7.41
C ARG A 101 2.80 8.10 -6.85
N PRO A 102 2.98 8.09 -5.52
CA PRO A 102 4.31 8.23 -4.94
C PRO A 102 5.14 6.98 -5.14
N GLU A 103 6.41 7.18 -5.45
CA GLU A 103 7.41 6.13 -5.55
C GLU A 103 8.48 6.39 -4.50
N PHE A 104 8.71 5.40 -3.66
CA PHE A 104 9.76 5.45 -2.64
C PHE A 104 10.91 4.57 -3.12
N ALA A 105 12.01 5.19 -3.57
CA ALA A 105 13.17 4.44 -4.04
C ALA A 105 13.96 3.83 -2.87
N ARG A 106 14.02 4.54 -1.75
CA ARG A 106 14.65 4.07 -0.52
C ARG A 106 13.68 4.27 0.62
N TRP A 107 13.33 3.18 1.28
CA TRP A 107 12.31 3.24 2.33
C TRP A 107 12.50 2.12 3.33
N GLY A 108 11.86 2.28 4.48
CA GLY A 108 11.80 1.26 5.50
C GLY A 108 10.54 1.38 6.33
N ILE A 109 10.17 0.31 6.97
CA ILE A 109 9.04 0.27 7.90
C ILE A 109 9.45 -0.49 9.15
N LYS A 110 8.74 -0.21 10.24
CA LYS A 110 8.86 -0.98 11.48
C LYS A 110 7.51 -1.62 11.76
N VAL A 111 7.52 -2.91 11.99
CA VAL A 111 6.30 -3.64 12.33
C VAL A 111 6.53 -4.48 13.57
N GLN A 112 5.46 -4.66 14.33
CA GLN A 112 5.46 -5.51 15.50
C GLN A 112 4.75 -6.81 15.14
N LEU A 113 5.47 -7.92 15.27
CA LEU A 113 5.00 -9.23 14.84
C LEU A 113 4.71 -10.10 16.06
N GLN A 114 3.52 -10.71 16.07
CA GLN A 114 3.15 -11.72 17.05
C GLN A 114 2.99 -13.05 16.33
N PHE A 115 3.60 -14.10 16.83
CA PHE A 115 3.52 -15.42 16.21
C PHE A 115 3.39 -16.51 17.27
N ASN A 116 2.86 -17.65 16.84
CA ASN A 116 2.68 -18.78 17.72
C ASN A 116 4.00 -19.47 17.98
N ARG A 117 4.30 -19.71 19.25
CA ARG A 117 5.48 -20.48 19.64
C ARG A 117 5.17 -21.98 19.57
N PRO A 118 6.05 -22.79 18.95
CA PRO A 118 5.94 -24.23 19.12
C PRO A 118 6.14 -24.58 20.59
N GLN A 119 5.26 -25.39 21.09
CA GLN A 119 5.38 -25.93 22.45
C GLN A 119 6.37 -27.09 22.47
#